data_6dbe7cb2e149f384d4958757d508384e
#
_entry.id   6dbe7cb2e149f384d4958757d508384e
#
_cell.length_a   1.000
_cell.length_b   1.000
_cell.length_c   1.000
_cell.angle_alpha   90.00
_cell.angle_beta   90.00
_cell.angle_gamma   90.00
#
_symmetry.space_group_name_H-M   'P 1'
#
loop_
_entity.id
_entity.type
_entity.pdbx_description
1 polymer ?
#
loop_
_entity_poly.entity_id
_entity_poly.type
_entity_poly.pdbx_seq_one_letter_code
_entity_poly.pdbx_strand_id
1 'polypeptide(L)'
;DHQTIVLLAMKTDDTFGAIEQHSSLYRDLPLVSFQNGVTNEEWLSQKGFTTYGCTVMVGAEITEPGNVRHSGGKLLEVGKWPSGNDLTSDALVADLNESGMDASVDERVIDGKWGKLVRNLANAYLALTDLSVQEASCDPLDRQFIADVNEEAADVLELAEISARMIGKRDLREQIARLREPGFWPARPAVTETTRSYPSTWQDLALRRERVEVDHFNGAIVRLGEKFHSPTPLNRVLRDRCVLAARNLTLPGSETSDSLRSAAL
;
A
#
# COMPACT_ATOMS: atom_id res chain seq x y z
N ASP A 1 -22.88 -12.09 -23.64
CA ASP A 1 -21.49 -12.59 -23.68
C ASP A 1 -20.81 -12.11 -22.43
N HIS A 2 -20.50 -13.02 -21.51
CA HIS A 2 -19.79 -12.69 -20.29
C HIS A 2 -18.33 -12.40 -20.65
N GLN A 3 -17.92 -11.14 -20.50
CA GLN A 3 -16.54 -10.74 -20.69
C GLN A 3 -15.70 -11.30 -19.53
N THR A 4 -14.69 -12.07 -19.86
CA THR A 4 -13.74 -12.56 -18.84
C THR A 4 -12.85 -11.42 -18.38
N ILE A 5 -12.78 -11.19 -17.07
CA ILE A 5 -11.88 -10.24 -16.40
C ILE A 5 -10.88 -11.04 -15.55
N VAL A 6 -9.62 -10.67 -15.59
CA VAL A 6 -8.57 -11.30 -14.76
C VAL A 6 -8.25 -10.42 -13.58
N LEU A 7 -8.46 -10.93 -12.35
CA LEU A 7 -8.13 -10.24 -11.11
C LEU A 7 -6.74 -10.69 -10.64
N LEU A 8 -5.81 -9.75 -10.54
CA LEU A 8 -4.46 -9.98 -10.03
C LEU A 8 -4.43 -9.66 -8.53
N ALA A 9 -4.20 -10.68 -7.70
CA ALA A 9 -4.22 -10.58 -6.23
C ALA A 9 -3.00 -11.23 -5.56
N MET A 10 -2.00 -11.68 -6.35
CA MET A 10 -0.73 -12.17 -5.82
C MET A 10 0.18 -11.02 -5.37
N LYS A 11 1.29 -11.34 -4.70
CA LYS A 11 2.32 -10.34 -4.40
C LYS A 11 2.97 -9.83 -5.69
N THR A 12 3.41 -8.56 -5.65
CA THR A 12 4.00 -7.87 -6.82
C THR A 12 5.14 -8.65 -7.45
N ASP A 13 6.03 -9.22 -6.64
CA ASP A 13 7.19 -10.01 -7.12
C ASP A 13 6.80 -11.24 -7.95
N ASP A 14 5.61 -11.78 -7.75
CA ASP A 14 5.14 -12.98 -8.45
C ASP A 14 4.35 -12.63 -9.73
N THR A 15 3.94 -11.37 -9.90
CA THR A 15 3.09 -10.94 -11.02
C THR A 15 3.77 -11.09 -12.37
N PHE A 16 5.01 -10.63 -12.48
CA PHE A 16 5.73 -10.58 -13.76
C PHE A 16 5.94 -11.97 -14.32
N GLY A 17 6.42 -12.91 -13.49
CA GLY A 17 6.60 -14.30 -13.90
C GLY A 17 5.29 -14.98 -14.29
N ALA A 18 4.21 -14.76 -13.51
CA ALA A 18 2.91 -15.36 -13.80
C ALA A 18 2.31 -14.86 -15.13
N ILE A 19 2.43 -13.56 -15.42
CA ILE A 19 1.90 -12.97 -16.64
C ILE A 19 2.77 -13.34 -17.86
N GLU A 20 4.10 -13.26 -17.75
CA GLU A 20 5.01 -13.58 -18.87
C GLU A 20 4.88 -15.04 -19.30
N GLN A 21 4.76 -15.97 -18.35
CA GLN A 21 4.59 -17.40 -18.64
C GLN A 21 3.34 -17.71 -19.50
N HIS A 22 2.29 -16.89 -19.37
CA HIS A 22 1.00 -17.09 -20.03
C HIS A 22 0.54 -15.85 -20.82
N SER A 23 1.46 -15.05 -21.33
CA SER A 23 1.18 -13.75 -21.94
C SER A 23 0.19 -13.82 -23.12
N SER A 24 0.22 -14.90 -23.91
CA SER A 24 -0.73 -15.11 -25.00
C SER A 24 -2.18 -15.31 -24.52
N LEU A 25 -2.36 -15.92 -23.35
CA LEU A 25 -3.69 -16.13 -22.75
C LEU A 25 -4.29 -14.82 -22.26
N TYR A 26 -3.47 -13.91 -21.76
CA TYR A 26 -3.92 -12.67 -21.10
C TYR A 26 -3.99 -11.46 -22.04
N ARG A 27 -3.47 -11.59 -23.29
CA ARG A 27 -3.27 -10.45 -24.21
C ARG A 27 -4.54 -9.65 -24.50
N ASP A 28 -5.64 -10.35 -24.71
CA ASP A 28 -6.91 -9.75 -25.10
C ASP A 28 -7.90 -9.61 -23.92
N LEU A 29 -7.45 -9.91 -22.70
CA LEU A 29 -8.27 -9.84 -21.50
C LEU A 29 -7.98 -8.58 -20.69
N PRO A 30 -9.01 -7.97 -20.06
CA PRO A 30 -8.81 -6.92 -19.06
C PRO A 30 -8.12 -7.48 -17.82
N LEU A 31 -6.97 -6.89 -17.46
CA LEU A 31 -6.23 -7.23 -16.25
C LEU A 31 -6.47 -6.16 -15.18
N VAL A 32 -7.03 -6.54 -14.05
CA VAL A 32 -7.33 -5.64 -12.94
C VAL A 32 -6.41 -5.96 -11.77
N SER A 33 -5.56 -5.00 -11.40
CA SER A 33 -4.68 -5.14 -10.25
C SER A 33 -5.41 -4.77 -8.96
N PHE A 34 -5.63 -5.77 -8.10
CA PHE A 34 -6.08 -5.62 -6.72
C PHE A 34 -4.91 -5.51 -5.74
N GLN A 35 -3.72 -5.38 -6.26
CA GLN A 35 -2.47 -5.42 -5.51
C GLN A 35 -2.13 -4.05 -4.92
N ASN A 36 -1.28 -4.04 -3.92
CA ASN A 36 -0.74 -2.81 -3.35
C ASN A 36 0.34 -2.20 -4.25
N GLY A 37 0.64 -0.91 -4.04
CA GLY A 37 1.62 -0.19 -4.84
C GLY A 37 1.08 0.25 -6.19
N VAL A 38 1.97 0.66 -7.08
CA VAL A 38 1.67 1.18 -8.44
C VAL A 38 2.48 0.46 -9.53
N THR A 39 3.42 -0.38 -9.14
CA THR A 39 4.39 -1.02 -10.04
C THR A 39 3.71 -1.99 -11.02
N ASN A 40 2.68 -2.72 -10.57
CA ASN A 40 2.01 -3.74 -11.39
C ASN A 40 1.27 -3.10 -12.56
N GLU A 41 0.47 -2.08 -12.29
CA GLU A 41 -0.31 -1.39 -13.33
C GLU A 41 0.59 -0.70 -14.34
N GLU A 42 1.65 -0.05 -13.87
CA GLU A 42 2.61 0.61 -14.74
C GLU A 42 3.29 -0.41 -15.67
N TRP A 43 3.78 -1.52 -15.13
CA TRP A 43 4.43 -2.58 -15.89
C TRP A 43 3.48 -3.23 -16.91
N LEU A 44 2.27 -3.59 -16.50
CA LEU A 44 1.25 -4.18 -17.38
C LEU A 44 0.92 -3.26 -18.55
N SER A 45 0.71 -1.98 -18.28
CA SER A 45 0.43 -0.97 -19.29
C SER A 45 1.59 -0.80 -20.26
N GLN A 46 2.84 -0.77 -19.79
CA GLN A 46 4.03 -0.69 -20.64
C GLN A 46 4.20 -1.93 -21.54
N LYS A 47 3.71 -3.09 -21.10
CA LYS A 47 3.69 -4.33 -21.91
C LYS A 47 2.51 -4.40 -22.87
N GLY A 48 1.65 -3.39 -22.90
CA GLY A 48 0.52 -3.26 -23.82
C GLY A 48 -0.73 -4.06 -23.43
N PHE A 49 -0.86 -4.46 -22.16
CA PHE A 49 -2.08 -5.07 -21.65
C PHE A 49 -3.17 -4.03 -21.38
N THR A 50 -4.42 -4.42 -21.58
CA THR A 50 -5.58 -3.62 -21.13
C THR A 50 -5.64 -3.67 -19.61
N THR A 51 -5.22 -2.58 -18.95
CA THR A 51 -4.94 -2.54 -17.52
C THR A 51 -5.92 -1.66 -16.76
N TYR A 52 -6.36 -2.16 -15.62
CA TYR A 52 -7.17 -1.45 -14.63
C TYR A 52 -6.48 -1.52 -13.26
N GLY A 53 -6.67 -0.48 -12.47
CA GLY A 53 -6.25 -0.46 -11.09
C GLY A 53 -7.45 -0.58 -10.15
N CYS A 54 -7.19 -1.10 -8.95
CA CYS A 54 -8.14 -1.07 -7.86
C CYS A 54 -7.46 -0.58 -6.58
N THR A 55 -7.97 0.50 -6.00
CA THR A 55 -7.58 0.92 -4.65
C THR A 55 -8.37 0.11 -3.65
N VAL A 56 -7.71 -0.90 -3.06
CA VAL A 56 -8.35 -1.87 -2.15
C VAL A 56 -8.21 -1.41 -0.71
N MET A 57 -9.31 -1.10 -0.04
CA MET A 57 -9.38 -0.72 1.36
C MET A 57 -10.12 -1.79 2.17
N VAL A 58 -9.71 -3.04 1.97
CA VAL A 58 -10.23 -4.22 2.64
C VAL A 58 -9.10 -4.85 3.44
N GLY A 59 -9.34 -5.07 4.72
CA GLY A 59 -8.45 -5.85 5.58
C GLY A 59 -8.87 -7.32 5.55
N ALA A 60 -7.98 -8.20 5.14
CA ALA A 60 -8.20 -9.64 5.15
C ALA A 60 -6.89 -10.38 5.42
N GLU A 61 -6.99 -11.50 6.07
CA GLU A 61 -5.84 -12.37 6.35
C GLU A 61 -6.22 -13.85 6.19
N ILE A 62 -5.27 -14.64 5.75
CA ILE A 62 -5.41 -16.10 5.73
C ILE A 62 -4.98 -16.61 7.10
N THR A 63 -5.92 -17.13 7.90
CA THR A 63 -5.64 -17.67 9.23
C THR A 63 -5.12 -19.10 9.15
N GLU A 64 -5.61 -19.86 8.18
CA GLU A 64 -5.17 -21.21 7.83
C GLU A 64 -5.59 -21.52 6.40
N PRO A 65 -5.04 -22.54 5.72
CA PRO A 65 -5.42 -22.89 4.36
C PRO A 65 -6.94 -23.05 4.21
N GLY A 66 -7.54 -22.28 3.32
CA GLY A 66 -8.98 -22.26 3.06
C GLY A 66 -9.80 -21.33 3.94
N ASN A 67 -9.23 -20.77 5.02
CA ASN A 67 -9.91 -19.84 5.91
C ASN A 67 -9.37 -18.41 5.78
N VAL A 68 -10.25 -17.50 5.35
CA VAL A 68 -9.96 -16.07 5.25
C VAL A 68 -10.76 -15.31 6.29
N ARG A 69 -10.07 -14.56 7.14
CA ARG A 69 -10.70 -13.64 8.09
C ARG A 69 -10.74 -12.24 7.51
N HIS A 70 -11.94 -11.68 7.37
CA HIS A 70 -12.14 -10.27 7.04
C HIS A 70 -12.00 -9.45 8.31
N SER A 71 -11.02 -8.53 8.34
CA SER A 71 -10.72 -7.70 9.51
C SER A 71 -11.28 -6.27 9.44
N GLY A 72 -11.92 -5.92 8.32
CA GLY A 72 -12.64 -4.66 8.17
C GLY A 72 -12.41 -3.97 6.83
N GLY A 73 -13.19 -2.90 6.60
CA GLY A 73 -13.21 -2.18 5.33
C GLY A 73 -13.94 -2.96 4.23
N LYS A 74 -14.56 -2.23 3.31
CA LYS A 74 -15.24 -2.78 2.13
C LYS A 74 -15.01 -1.94 0.90
N LEU A 75 -14.29 -0.81 1.03
CA LEU A 75 -14.15 0.17 -0.04
C LEU A 75 -13.20 -0.34 -1.11
N LEU A 76 -13.65 -0.29 -2.35
CA LEU A 76 -12.91 -0.59 -3.57
C LEU A 76 -13.13 0.54 -4.56
N GLU A 77 -12.06 1.18 -5.04
CA GLU A 77 -12.15 2.19 -6.10
C GLU A 77 -11.47 1.63 -7.36
N VAL A 78 -12.24 1.42 -8.42
CA VAL A 78 -11.80 0.75 -9.65
C VAL A 78 -11.77 1.75 -10.80
N GLY A 79 -10.72 1.74 -11.60
CA GLY A 79 -10.63 2.58 -12.80
C GLY A 79 -9.65 2.05 -13.82
N LYS A 80 -9.76 2.57 -15.03
CA LYS A 80 -8.82 2.27 -16.12
C LYS A 80 -7.47 2.91 -15.82
N TRP A 81 -6.39 2.19 -16.08
CA TRP A 81 -5.05 2.71 -15.86
C TRP A 81 -4.51 3.46 -17.08
N PRO A 82 -3.88 4.65 -16.94
CA PRO A 82 -3.70 5.39 -15.68
C PRO A 82 -4.92 6.21 -15.27
N SER A 83 -5.86 6.44 -16.17
CA SER A 83 -7.08 7.22 -15.91
C SER A 83 -8.22 6.84 -16.84
N GLY A 84 -9.44 7.17 -16.43
CA GLY A 84 -10.69 6.94 -17.16
C GLY A 84 -11.49 5.76 -16.62
N ASN A 85 -12.62 5.53 -17.27
CA ASN A 85 -13.51 4.39 -17.04
C ASN A 85 -14.09 3.90 -18.37
N ASP A 86 -14.68 2.73 -18.35
CA ASP A 86 -15.41 2.16 -19.48
C ASP A 86 -16.38 1.08 -18.98
N LEU A 87 -17.09 0.44 -19.90
CA LEU A 87 -18.08 -0.59 -19.57
C LEU A 87 -17.49 -1.76 -18.73
N THR A 88 -16.19 -2.03 -18.85
CA THR A 88 -15.53 -3.09 -18.07
C THR A 88 -15.41 -2.69 -16.60
N SER A 89 -14.96 -1.45 -16.32
CA SER A 89 -14.89 -0.95 -14.94
C SER A 89 -16.29 -0.81 -14.32
N ASP A 90 -17.29 -0.34 -15.10
CA ASP A 90 -18.67 -0.21 -14.64
C ASP A 90 -19.27 -1.58 -14.27
N ALA A 91 -19.09 -2.59 -15.13
CA ALA A 91 -19.57 -3.95 -14.88
C ALA A 91 -18.89 -4.57 -13.64
N LEU A 92 -17.56 -4.44 -13.52
CA LEU A 92 -16.85 -4.94 -12.36
C LEU A 92 -17.31 -4.28 -11.06
N VAL A 93 -17.53 -2.97 -11.06
CA VAL A 93 -18.05 -2.24 -9.90
C VAL A 93 -19.46 -2.73 -9.53
N ALA A 94 -20.32 -3.00 -10.51
CA ALA A 94 -21.65 -3.56 -10.26
C ALA A 94 -21.56 -4.94 -9.60
N ASP A 95 -20.74 -5.85 -10.13
CA ASP A 95 -20.55 -7.21 -9.59
C ASP A 95 -19.96 -7.18 -8.17
N LEU A 96 -19.00 -6.29 -7.90
CA LEU A 96 -18.42 -6.10 -6.59
C LEU A 96 -19.45 -5.60 -5.57
N ASN A 97 -20.32 -4.66 -5.95
CA ASN A 97 -21.40 -4.17 -5.09
C ASN A 97 -22.45 -5.25 -4.83
N GLU A 98 -22.80 -6.05 -5.84
CA GLU A 98 -23.70 -7.20 -5.67
C GLU A 98 -23.10 -8.24 -4.69
N SER A 99 -21.78 -8.38 -4.65
CA SER A 99 -21.09 -9.25 -3.69
C SER A 99 -21.04 -8.69 -2.26
N GLY A 100 -21.54 -7.47 -2.02
CA GLY A 100 -21.59 -6.81 -0.71
C GLY A 100 -20.37 -5.96 -0.37
N MET A 101 -19.51 -5.66 -1.36
CA MET A 101 -18.47 -4.64 -1.24
C MET A 101 -19.06 -3.23 -1.40
N ASP A 102 -18.27 -2.22 -1.10
CA ASP A 102 -18.56 -0.80 -1.35
C ASP A 102 -17.63 -0.32 -2.47
N ALA A 103 -18.02 -0.66 -3.70
CA ALA A 103 -17.22 -0.39 -4.89
C ALA A 103 -17.72 0.85 -5.62
N SER A 104 -16.78 1.64 -6.14
CA SER A 104 -17.07 2.80 -6.98
C SER A 104 -16.07 2.93 -8.13
N VAL A 105 -16.49 3.59 -9.20
CA VAL A 105 -15.60 3.95 -10.29
C VAL A 105 -14.73 5.13 -9.88
N ASP A 106 -13.43 5.02 -10.16
CA ASP A 106 -12.45 6.09 -9.97
C ASP A 106 -11.76 6.42 -11.30
N GLU A 107 -12.16 7.52 -11.93
CA GLU A 107 -11.57 7.96 -13.20
C GLU A 107 -10.07 8.35 -13.08
N ARG A 108 -9.58 8.54 -11.87
CA ARG A 108 -8.17 8.85 -11.58
C ARG A 108 -7.60 7.84 -10.57
N VAL A 109 -7.77 6.55 -10.89
CA VAL A 109 -7.36 5.44 -10.01
C VAL A 109 -5.88 5.51 -9.62
N ILE A 110 -5.03 6.07 -10.49
CA ILE A 110 -3.60 6.30 -10.19
C ILE A 110 -3.41 7.18 -8.95
N ASP A 111 -4.23 8.21 -8.78
CA ASP A 111 -4.14 9.12 -7.63
C ASP A 111 -4.47 8.40 -6.32
N GLY A 112 -5.53 7.57 -6.33
CA GLY A 112 -5.91 6.74 -5.19
C GLY A 112 -4.85 5.69 -4.84
N LYS A 113 -4.25 5.07 -5.86
CA LYS A 113 -3.16 4.10 -5.69
C LYS A 113 -1.93 4.74 -5.05
N TRP A 114 -1.51 5.93 -5.49
CA TRP A 114 -0.41 6.67 -4.85
C TRP A 114 -0.75 7.09 -3.42
N GLY A 115 -1.98 7.58 -3.17
CA GLY A 115 -2.42 7.91 -1.81
C GLY A 115 -2.39 6.71 -0.87
N LYS A 116 -2.84 5.53 -1.35
CA LYS A 116 -2.73 4.29 -0.59
C LYS A 116 -1.28 3.85 -0.37
N LEU A 117 -0.39 4.03 -1.38
CA LEU A 117 1.04 3.74 -1.24
C LEU A 117 1.64 4.59 -0.11
N VAL A 118 1.40 5.90 -0.07
CA VAL A 118 1.90 6.78 1.00
C VAL A 118 1.41 6.30 2.37
N ARG A 119 0.14 5.90 2.49
CA ARG A 119 -0.35 5.31 3.74
C ARG A 119 0.42 4.05 4.14
N ASN A 120 0.83 3.24 3.18
CA ASN A 120 1.55 1.98 3.42
C ASN A 120 3.04 2.17 3.75
N LEU A 121 3.61 3.38 3.60
CA LEU A 121 5.01 3.65 3.98
C LEU A 121 5.28 3.39 5.46
N ALA A 122 4.28 3.61 6.31
CA ALA A 122 4.37 3.32 7.74
C ALA A 122 4.46 1.82 8.07
N ASN A 123 4.09 0.92 7.14
CA ASN A 123 4.05 -0.51 7.41
C ASN A 123 5.42 -1.08 7.81
N ALA A 124 6.50 -0.60 7.19
CA ALA A 124 7.86 -1.00 7.53
C ALA A 124 8.25 -0.52 8.93
N TYR A 125 7.91 0.73 9.28
CA TYR A 125 8.13 1.27 10.62
C TYR A 125 7.43 0.42 11.68
N LEU A 126 6.15 0.16 11.50
CA LEU A 126 5.34 -0.65 12.43
C LEU A 126 5.88 -2.08 12.58
N ALA A 127 6.36 -2.68 11.49
CA ALA A 127 6.95 -4.01 11.52
C ALA A 127 8.30 -4.03 12.27
N LEU A 128 9.17 -3.05 12.02
CA LEU A 128 10.49 -2.97 12.62
C LEU A 128 10.42 -2.62 14.12
N THR A 129 9.41 -1.89 14.57
CA THR A 129 9.22 -1.47 15.96
C THR A 129 8.24 -2.34 16.77
N ASP A 130 7.62 -3.35 16.13
CA ASP A 130 6.57 -4.21 16.73
C ASP A 130 5.35 -3.45 17.23
N LEU A 131 5.00 -2.35 16.56
CA LEU A 131 3.84 -1.55 16.92
C LEU A 131 2.62 -1.91 16.06
N SER A 132 1.47 -2.02 16.70
CA SER A 132 0.19 -2.02 16.01
C SER A 132 -0.15 -0.62 15.46
N VAL A 133 -1.04 -0.56 14.47
CA VAL A 133 -1.55 0.72 13.94
C VAL A 133 -2.15 1.58 15.05
N GLN A 134 -2.81 0.96 16.02
CA GLN A 134 -3.46 1.65 17.12
C GLN A 134 -2.43 2.23 18.11
N GLU A 135 -1.40 1.46 18.47
CA GLU A 135 -0.33 1.91 19.37
C GLU A 135 0.40 3.12 18.78
N ALA A 136 0.90 3.01 17.56
CA ALA A 136 1.58 4.11 16.89
C ALA A 136 0.68 5.35 16.68
N SER A 137 -0.63 5.15 16.51
CA SER A 137 -1.57 6.28 16.42
C SER A 137 -1.78 7.00 17.74
N CYS A 138 -1.55 6.36 18.89
CA CYS A 138 -1.71 6.97 20.21
C CYS A 138 -0.46 7.73 20.66
N ASP A 139 0.73 7.31 20.22
CA ASP A 139 1.99 7.94 20.63
C ASP A 139 2.34 9.13 19.72
N PRO A 140 2.60 10.33 20.28
CA PRO A 140 2.97 11.51 19.50
C PRO A 140 4.30 11.35 18.74
N LEU A 141 5.28 10.63 19.30
CA LEU A 141 6.60 10.44 18.67
C LEU A 141 6.50 9.51 17.47
N ASP A 142 5.70 8.45 17.57
CA ASP A 142 5.44 7.54 16.46
C ASP A 142 4.67 8.24 15.35
N ARG A 143 3.64 9.03 15.69
CA ARG A 143 2.92 9.85 14.69
C ARG A 143 3.85 10.84 13.99
N GLN A 144 4.75 11.49 14.73
CA GLN A 144 5.74 12.40 14.18
C GLN A 144 6.68 11.67 13.20
N PHE A 145 7.15 10.46 13.56
CA PHE A 145 7.98 9.66 12.68
C PHE A 145 7.25 9.33 11.38
N ILE A 146 6.00 8.86 11.49
CA ILE A 146 5.17 8.53 10.32
C ILE A 146 4.90 9.78 9.47
N ALA A 147 4.68 10.94 10.09
CA ALA A 147 4.51 12.20 9.39
C ALA A 147 5.77 12.58 8.59
N ASP A 148 6.96 12.43 9.19
CA ASP A 148 8.24 12.74 8.53
C ASP A 148 8.50 11.81 7.34
N VAL A 149 8.22 10.50 7.47
CA VAL A 149 8.29 9.54 6.35
C VAL A 149 7.34 9.92 5.20
N ASN A 150 6.13 10.34 5.54
CA ASN A 150 5.14 10.77 4.56
C ASN A 150 5.49 12.13 3.93
N GLU A 151 6.17 13.03 4.66
CA GLU A 151 6.65 14.32 4.13
C GLU A 151 7.67 14.11 3.02
N GLU A 152 8.68 13.24 3.23
CA GLU A 152 9.63 12.87 2.16
C GLU A 152 8.90 12.37 0.90
N ALA A 153 7.85 11.56 1.07
CA ALA A 153 7.06 11.07 -0.06
C ALA A 153 6.29 12.21 -0.74
N ALA A 154 5.68 13.11 0.03
CA ALA A 154 4.92 14.23 -0.50
C ALA A 154 5.82 15.18 -1.30
N ASP A 155 7.04 15.47 -0.81
CA ASP A 155 8.03 16.32 -1.51
C ASP A 155 8.43 15.70 -2.86
N VAL A 156 8.70 14.40 -2.88
CA VAL A 156 9.10 13.69 -4.11
C VAL A 156 7.94 13.58 -5.09
N LEU A 157 6.73 13.32 -4.64
CA LEU A 157 5.54 13.23 -5.49
C LEU A 157 5.21 14.59 -6.12
N GLU A 158 5.37 15.68 -5.37
CA GLU A 158 5.18 17.05 -5.88
C GLU A 158 6.21 17.38 -6.97
N LEU A 159 7.49 17.08 -6.75
CA LEU A 159 8.55 17.25 -7.77
C LEU A 159 8.32 16.38 -9.02
N ALA A 160 7.72 15.21 -8.84
CA ALA A 160 7.39 14.29 -9.94
C ALA A 160 6.07 14.63 -10.64
N GLU A 161 5.36 15.66 -10.20
CA GLU A 161 4.02 16.04 -10.67
C GLU A 161 2.99 14.89 -10.54
N ILE A 162 3.18 14.05 -9.50
CA ILE A 162 2.30 12.91 -9.22
C ILE A 162 1.26 13.32 -8.17
N SER A 163 0.00 13.24 -8.53
CA SER A 163 -1.10 13.44 -7.59
C SER A 163 -1.28 12.19 -6.70
N ALA A 164 -1.43 12.42 -5.41
CA ALA A 164 -1.71 11.36 -4.42
C ALA A 164 -2.95 11.76 -3.62
N ARG A 165 -4.05 11.04 -3.85
CA ARG A 165 -5.32 11.31 -3.20
C ARG A 165 -5.52 10.35 -2.03
N MET A 166 -5.57 10.90 -0.82
CA MET A 166 -5.81 10.10 0.37
C MET A 166 -7.28 9.62 0.44
N ILE A 167 -7.51 8.56 1.20
CA ILE A 167 -8.84 7.98 1.42
C ILE A 167 -9.80 9.06 1.93
N GLY A 168 -11.01 9.09 1.38
CA GLY A 168 -11.98 10.13 1.65
C GLY A 168 -11.69 11.45 0.93
N LYS A 169 -10.89 11.38 -0.16
CA LYS A 169 -10.56 12.51 -1.05
C LYS A 169 -9.87 13.68 -0.33
N ARG A 170 -9.10 13.38 0.73
CA ARG A 170 -8.33 14.37 1.49
C ARG A 170 -7.04 14.70 0.78
N ASP A 171 -6.56 15.92 0.99
CA ASP A 171 -5.23 16.33 0.59
C ASP A 171 -4.14 15.62 1.39
N LEU A 172 -3.03 15.26 0.73
CA LEU A 172 -1.92 14.54 1.37
C LEU A 172 -1.23 15.39 2.45
N ARG A 173 -0.94 16.67 2.15
CA ARG A 173 -0.28 17.59 3.09
C ARG A 173 -1.16 17.86 4.32
N GLU A 174 -2.47 18.00 4.12
CA GLU A 174 -3.42 18.11 5.23
C GLU A 174 -3.39 16.86 6.13
N GLN A 175 -3.34 15.66 5.53
CA GLN A 175 -3.26 14.43 6.30
C GLN A 175 -1.95 14.32 7.09
N ILE A 176 -0.82 14.74 6.54
CA ILE A 176 0.48 14.79 7.21
C ILE A 176 0.44 15.78 8.39
N ALA A 177 -0.10 16.98 8.17
CA ALA A 177 -0.26 17.96 9.22
C ALA A 177 -1.07 17.41 10.41
N ARG A 178 -2.16 16.70 10.14
CA ARG A 178 -3.00 16.07 11.17
C ARG A 178 -2.27 15.02 12.01
N LEU A 179 -1.31 14.30 11.45
CA LEU A 179 -0.50 13.35 12.23
C LEU A 179 0.33 14.07 13.31
N ARG A 180 0.67 15.34 13.09
CA ARG A 180 1.44 16.17 14.03
C ARG A 180 0.57 16.92 15.05
N GLU A 181 -0.75 17.00 14.86
CA GLU A 181 -1.65 17.75 15.73
C GLU A 181 -1.79 17.07 17.11
N PRO A 182 -1.56 17.80 18.22
CA PRO A 182 -1.87 17.31 19.55
C PRO A 182 -3.39 17.04 19.69
N GLY A 183 -3.76 15.84 20.13
CA GLY A 183 -5.16 15.49 20.39
C GLY A 183 -6.03 15.22 19.17
N PHE A 184 -5.48 15.22 17.96
CA PHE A 184 -6.20 14.84 16.74
C PHE A 184 -6.81 13.42 16.81
N TRP A 185 -6.11 12.51 17.44
CA TRP A 185 -6.62 11.18 17.71
C TRP A 185 -7.34 11.20 19.06
N PRO A 186 -8.67 11.04 19.08
CA PRO A 186 -9.40 10.96 20.35
C PRO A 186 -8.77 9.84 21.19
N ALA A 187 -8.79 10.03 22.51
CA ALA A 187 -8.39 8.98 23.44
C ALA A 187 -9.09 7.69 23.01
N ARG A 188 -8.33 6.80 22.35
CA ARG A 188 -8.89 5.55 21.86
C ARG A 188 -9.18 4.67 23.07
N PRO A 189 -10.22 3.84 23.00
CA PRO A 189 -10.40 2.80 24.02
C PRO A 189 -9.09 2.04 24.12
N ALA A 190 -8.78 1.57 25.32
CA ALA A 190 -7.54 0.85 25.61
C ALA A 190 -7.19 -0.12 24.48
N VAL A 191 -5.96 -0.06 24.00
CA VAL A 191 -5.47 -1.00 22.99
C VAL A 191 -5.52 -2.39 23.59
N THR A 192 -6.44 -3.21 23.13
CA THR A 192 -6.64 -4.60 23.58
C THR A 192 -6.17 -5.55 22.47
N GLU A 193 -5.96 -6.81 22.79
CA GLU A 193 -5.63 -7.82 21.76
C GLU A 193 -6.65 -7.86 20.62
N THR A 194 -7.92 -7.61 20.92
CA THR A 194 -9.01 -7.63 19.91
C THR A 194 -9.06 -6.37 19.05
N THR A 195 -8.45 -5.27 19.49
CA THR A 195 -8.43 -3.99 18.75
C THR A 195 -7.13 -3.76 18.00
N ARG A 196 -6.07 -4.52 18.27
CA ARG A 196 -4.80 -4.42 17.57
C ARG A 196 -4.96 -4.84 16.10
N SER A 197 -4.37 -4.05 15.23
CA SER A 197 -4.29 -4.34 13.80
C SER A 197 -2.85 -4.17 13.34
N TYR A 198 -2.32 -5.20 12.72
CA TYR A 198 -0.96 -5.21 12.21
C TYR A 198 -0.96 -5.18 10.68
N PRO A 199 -0.09 -4.36 10.05
CA PRO A 199 -0.02 -4.27 8.59
C PRO A 199 0.60 -5.54 7.97
N SER A 200 0.43 -5.69 6.66
CA SER A 200 0.93 -6.86 5.91
C SER A 200 2.43 -7.10 6.08
N THR A 201 3.24 -6.05 6.11
CA THR A 201 4.69 -6.17 6.32
C THR A 201 5.03 -6.77 7.69
N TRP A 202 4.31 -6.37 8.74
CA TRP A 202 4.45 -6.97 10.06
C TRP A 202 4.09 -8.46 10.04
N GLN A 203 2.98 -8.81 9.36
CA GLN A 203 2.55 -10.21 9.21
C GLN A 203 3.60 -11.03 8.45
N ASP A 204 4.23 -10.46 7.41
CA ASP A 204 5.29 -11.14 6.68
C ASP A 204 6.50 -11.45 7.57
N LEU A 205 6.97 -10.50 8.39
CA LEU A 205 8.05 -10.75 9.34
C LEU A 205 7.65 -11.74 10.45
N ALA A 206 6.45 -11.62 11.00
CA ALA A 206 5.94 -12.53 12.02
C ALA A 206 5.85 -13.98 11.53
N LEU A 207 5.50 -14.17 10.24
CA LEU A 207 5.46 -15.46 9.57
C LEU A 207 6.81 -15.89 8.98
N ARG A 208 7.89 -15.13 9.25
CA ARG A 208 9.24 -15.38 8.76
C ARG A 208 9.32 -15.57 7.25
N ARG A 209 8.60 -14.72 6.51
CA ARG A 209 8.69 -14.68 5.05
C ARG A 209 9.96 -13.97 4.62
N GLU A 210 10.71 -14.57 3.70
CA GLU A 210 11.98 -14.02 3.19
C GLU A 210 11.78 -12.77 2.30
N ARG A 211 10.55 -12.53 1.83
CA ARG A 211 10.20 -11.42 0.93
C ARG A 211 9.11 -10.55 1.53
N VAL A 212 9.31 -9.25 1.46
CA VAL A 212 8.38 -8.20 1.88
C VAL A 212 8.19 -7.21 0.73
N GLU A 213 7.02 -6.58 0.65
CA GLU A 213 6.69 -5.63 -0.44
C GLU A 213 7.24 -4.21 -0.21
N VAL A 214 8.12 -4.01 0.76
CA VAL A 214 8.66 -2.69 1.12
C VAL A 214 9.37 -2.00 -0.06
N ASP A 215 9.99 -2.77 -0.97
CA ASP A 215 10.59 -2.22 -2.20
C ASP A 215 9.55 -1.60 -3.15
N HIS A 216 8.30 -2.07 -3.10
CA HIS A 216 7.19 -1.53 -3.89
C HIS A 216 6.48 -0.36 -3.19
N PHE A 217 6.83 -0.06 -1.93
CA PHE A 217 6.31 1.08 -1.16
C PHE A 217 7.41 2.12 -0.90
N ASN A 218 8.16 1.98 0.19
CA ASN A 218 9.26 2.88 0.52
C ASN A 218 10.33 2.92 -0.59
N GLY A 219 10.64 1.77 -1.21
CA GLY A 219 11.56 1.71 -2.35
C GLY A 219 11.07 2.46 -3.59
N ALA A 220 9.77 2.56 -3.83
CA ALA A 220 9.23 3.39 -4.92
C ALA A 220 9.49 4.88 -4.67
N ILE A 221 9.32 5.35 -3.44
CA ILE A 221 9.64 6.73 -3.05
C ILE A 221 11.14 7.00 -3.14
N VAL A 222 11.98 6.05 -2.71
CA VAL A 222 13.45 6.17 -2.83
C VAL A 222 13.87 6.32 -4.29
N ARG A 223 13.35 5.49 -5.20
CA ARG A 223 13.65 5.58 -6.64
C ARG A 223 13.20 6.90 -7.26
N LEU A 224 12.04 7.41 -6.88
CA LEU A 224 11.59 8.74 -7.29
C LEU A 224 12.50 9.83 -6.73
N GLY A 225 12.87 9.76 -5.45
CA GLY A 225 13.80 10.67 -4.81
C GLY A 225 15.15 10.73 -5.55
N GLU A 226 15.71 9.59 -5.93
CA GLU A 226 16.93 9.50 -6.74
C GLU A 226 16.76 10.14 -8.12
N LYS A 227 15.63 9.87 -8.79
CA LYS A 227 15.32 10.44 -10.11
C LYS A 227 15.18 11.96 -10.10
N PHE A 228 14.57 12.52 -9.06
CA PHE A 228 14.29 13.95 -8.95
C PHE A 228 15.26 14.69 -8.01
N HIS A 229 16.35 14.03 -7.57
CA HIS A 229 17.37 14.58 -6.67
C HIS A 229 16.79 15.13 -5.35
N SER A 230 15.77 14.49 -4.82
CA SER A 230 15.15 14.80 -3.53
C SER A 230 15.52 13.73 -2.51
N PRO A 231 16.15 14.09 -1.38
CA PRO A 231 16.56 13.12 -0.36
C PRO A 231 15.33 12.43 0.28
N THR A 232 15.43 11.12 0.48
CA THR A 232 14.40 10.30 1.15
C THR A 232 15.06 9.37 2.19
N PRO A 233 15.81 9.91 3.17
CA PRO A 233 16.62 9.12 4.07
C PRO A 233 15.79 8.18 4.96
N LEU A 234 14.66 8.60 5.49
CA LEU A 234 13.80 7.75 6.32
C LEU A 234 13.18 6.60 5.51
N ASN A 235 12.65 6.89 4.31
CA ASN A 235 12.13 5.84 3.43
C ASN A 235 13.23 4.85 3.04
N ARG A 236 14.45 5.31 2.79
CA ARG A 236 15.60 4.46 2.48
C ARG A 236 15.94 3.54 3.65
N VAL A 237 16.09 4.08 4.85
CA VAL A 237 16.39 3.30 6.06
C VAL A 237 15.30 2.26 6.32
N LEU A 238 14.03 2.64 6.26
CA LEU A 238 12.90 1.72 6.45
C LEU A 238 12.95 0.57 5.44
N ARG A 239 13.17 0.88 4.14
CA ARG A 239 13.30 -0.14 3.10
C ARG A 239 14.46 -1.10 3.42
N ASP A 240 15.65 -0.57 3.65
CA ASP A 240 16.86 -1.37 3.79
C ASP A 240 16.81 -2.26 5.04
N ARG A 241 16.36 -1.71 6.17
CA ARG A 241 16.22 -2.46 7.42
C ARG A 241 15.14 -3.54 7.32
N CYS A 242 14.01 -3.23 6.69
CA CYS A 242 12.93 -4.20 6.52
C CYS A 242 13.30 -5.35 5.57
N VAL A 243 13.98 -5.06 4.45
CA VAL A 243 14.53 -6.09 3.56
C VAL A 243 15.54 -6.97 4.29
N LEU A 244 16.43 -6.37 5.09
CA LEU A 244 17.41 -7.12 5.87
C LEU A 244 16.74 -8.02 6.92
N ALA A 245 15.73 -7.50 7.64
CA ALA A 245 14.96 -8.26 8.61
C ALA A 245 14.27 -9.48 7.97
N ALA A 246 13.64 -9.29 6.79
CA ALA A 246 13.01 -10.38 6.07
C ALA A 246 14.01 -11.46 5.63
N ARG A 247 15.13 -11.07 5.02
CA ARG A 247 16.21 -12.00 4.60
C ARG A 247 16.80 -12.79 5.75
N ASN A 248 16.91 -12.17 6.91
CA ASN A 248 17.44 -12.80 8.12
C ASN A 248 16.37 -13.54 8.93
N LEU A 249 15.12 -13.60 8.44
CA LEU A 249 13.97 -14.19 9.13
C LEU A 249 13.78 -13.60 10.55
N THR A 250 14.11 -12.32 10.72
CA THR A 250 14.00 -11.59 11.98
C THR A 250 12.51 -11.30 12.27
N LEU A 251 12.10 -11.52 13.51
CA LEU A 251 10.76 -11.20 13.97
C LEU A 251 10.54 -9.67 14.06
N PRO A 252 9.28 -9.19 14.07
CA PRO A 252 8.98 -7.79 14.38
C PRO A 252 9.68 -7.30 15.66
N GLY A 253 9.99 -6.00 15.75
CA GLY A 253 10.59 -5.40 16.94
C GLY A 253 12.13 -5.40 16.95
N SER A 254 12.76 -5.50 15.79
CA SER A 254 14.23 -5.48 15.69
C SER A 254 14.87 -4.10 15.83
N GLU A 255 14.08 -3.03 15.77
CA GLU A 255 14.53 -1.63 15.77
C GLU A 255 13.72 -0.78 16.74
N THR A 256 14.24 0.39 17.07
CA THR A 256 13.51 1.45 17.80
C THR A 256 13.34 2.67 16.90
N SER A 257 12.41 3.56 17.25
CA SER A 257 12.24 4.83 16.54
C SER A 257 13.54 5.64 16.49
N ASP A 258 14.29 5.67 17.62
CA ASP A 258 15.55 6.40 17.73
C ASP A 258 16.66 5.77 16.87
N SER A 259 16.75 4.43 16.82
CA SER A 259 17.74 3.75 15.95
C SER A 259 17.48 4.02 14.48
N LEU A 260 16.23 4.02 14.06
CA LEU A 260 15.84 4.34 12.67
C LEU A 260 16.12 5.80 12.31
N ARG A 261 15.82 6.75 13.22
CA ARG A 261 16.15 8.18 13.01
C ARG A 261 17.65 8.39 12.90
N SER A 262 18.41 7.80 13.81
CA SER A 262 19.89 7.92 13.83
C SER A 262 20.53 7.34 12.57
N ALA A 263 19.96 6.28 12.00
CA ALA A 263 20.43 5.67 10.76
C ALA A 263 20.09 6.48 9.50
N ALA A 264 19.17 7.44 9.59
CA ALA A 264 18.75 8.31 8.49
C ALA A 264 19.58 9.61 8.40
N LEU A 265 20.39 9.93 9.42
CA LEU A 265 21.30 11.09 9.47
C LEU A 265 22.62 10.80 8.76
#